data_a7ad1033c57330ce2509f79412756462
#
_entry.id   a7ad1033c57330ce2509f79412756462
#
_cell.length_a   1.000
_cell.length_b   1.000
_cell.length_c   1.000
_cell.angle_alpha   90.00
_cell.angle_beta   90.00
_cell.angle_gamma   90.00
#
_symmetry.space_group_name_H-M   'P 1'
#
loop_
_entity.id
_entity.type
_entity.pdbx_description
1 polymer ?
#
loop_
_entity_poly.entity_id
_entity_poly.type
_entity_poly.pdbx_seq_one_letter_code
_entity_poly.pdbx_strand_id
1 'polypeptide(L)'
;MGQSAPQDDSSIIVSLSEAAMHMYSAAIEALPFAEDKKFHKRADVVLDGLRKLRTALGDAASSNRPSPAVIVELSNVRRRYDNLMEHAAAAPGSSLGQQLYVTRVHAKLSAEEVANGAGLPTHLPDELEAGGTPNDDQAAKIRDTIAALGGVPGTEHLQHPEPDHHDAEEHHDHDDSHVNGHEEHFVEEHAG
;
A
#
# COMPACT_ATOMS: atom_id res chain seq x y z
N MET A 1 -53.23 13.84 -4.76
CA MET A 1 -51.88 14.16 -5.28
C MET A 1 -50.88 13.51 -4.31
N GLY A 2 -50.44 12.28 -4.65
CA GLY A 2 -49.54 11.54 -3.79
C GLY A 2 -48.12 12.14 -3.87
N GLN A 3 -47.63 12.66 -2.77
CA GLN A 3 -46.22 12.91 -2.60
C GLN A 3 -45.57 11.53 -2.42
N SER A 4 -44.87 11.04 -3.46
CA SER A 4 -43.97 9.87 -3.36
C SER A 4 -42.92 10.19 -2.29
N ALA A 5 -42.82 9.32 -1.30
CA ALA A 5 -42.04 9.59 -0.12
C ALA A 5 -40.53 9.58 -0.45
N PRO A 6 -39.74 10.43 0.21
CA PRO A 6 -38.27 10.46 0.06
C PRO A 6 -37.57 9.16 0.52
N GLN A 7 -38.30 8.18 1.00
CA GLN A 7 -37.84 6.83 1.31
C GLN A 7 -37.53 5.98 0.07
N ASP A 8 -38.23 6.24 -1.05
CA ASP A 8 -38.00 5.50 -2.30
C ASP A 8 -36.65 5.81 -2.91
N ASP A 9 -36.24 7.09 -2.91
CA ASP A 9 -34.96 7.50 -3.49
C ASP A 9 -33.76 6.93 -2.71
N SER A 10 -33.82 6.93 -1.37
CA SER A 10 -32.77 6.36 -0.53
C SER A 10 -32.65 4.85 -0.72
N SER A 11 -33.78 4.15 -0.88
CA SER A 11 -33.80 2.71 -1.14
C SER A 11 -33.18 2.37 -2.50
N ILE A 12 -33.46 3.18 -3.52
CA ILE A 12 -32.87 3.01 -4.86
C ILE A 12 -31.37 3.22 -4.81
N ILE A 13 -30.90 4.29 -4.14
CA ILE A 13 -29.47 4.59 -3.98
C ILE A 13 -28.74 3.43 -3.29
N VAL A 14 -29.31 2.90 -2.21
CA VAL A 14 -28.73 1.76 -1.48
C VAL A 14 -28.66 0.53 -2.37
N SER A 15 -29.73 0.16 -3.05
CA SER A 15 -29.75 -1.00 -3.93
C SER A 15 -28.76 -0.89 -5.09
N LEU A 16 -28.62 0.29 -5.69
CA LEU A 16 -27.64 0.54 -6.73
C LEU A 16 -26.20 0.48 -6.18
N SER A 17 -25.98 0.99 -4.96
CA SER A 17 -24.68 0.91 -4.29
C SER A 17 -24.30 -0.53 -3.99
N GLU A 18 -25.21 -1.34 -3.46
CA GLU A 18 -25.00 -2.77 -3.20
C GLU A 18 -24.64 -3.52 -4.49
N ALA A 19 -25.36 -3.29 -5.59
CA ALA A 19 -25.06 -3.90 -6.87
C ALA A 19 -23.66 -3.49 -7.39
N ALA A 20 -23.31 -2.19 -7.29
CA ALA A 20 -21.99 -1.70 -7.66
C ALA A 20 -20.90 -2.32 -6.79
N MET A 21 -21.11 -2.44 -5.47
CA MET A 21 -20.16 -3.06 -4.55
C MET A 21 -19.93 -4.53 -4.83
N HIS A 22 -20.94 -5.27 -5.28
CA HIS A 22 -20.77 -6.63 -5.76
C HIS A 22 -19.85 -6.70 -6.97
N MET A 23 -20.04 -5.81 -7.94
CA MET A 23 -19.16 -5.72 -9.12
C MET A 23 -17.72 -5.39 -8.75
N TYR A 24 -17.50 -4.39 -7.86
CA TYR A 24 -16.17 -4.02 -7.42
C TYR A 24 -15.50 -5.11 -6.59
N SER A 25 -16.25 -5.84 -5.76
CA SER A 25 -15.71 -6.99 -5.02
C SER A 25 -15.19 -8.06 -5.96
N ALA A 26 -15.98 -8.45 -6.98
CA ALA A 26 -15.55 -9.40 -7.99
C ALA A 26 -14.35 -8.90 -8.80
N ALA A 27 -14.29 -7.59 -9.11
CA ALA A 27 -13.16 -6.99 -9.81
C ALA A 27 -11.88 -7.00 -8.95
N ILE A 28 -11.98 -6.76 -7.64
CA ILE A 28 -10.86 -6.83 -6.70
C ILE A 28 -10.34 -8.28 -6.59
N GLU A 29 -11.24 -9.26 -6.48
CA GLU A 29 -10.87 -10.68 -6.42
C GLU A 29 -10.19 -11.16 -7.71
N ALA A 30 -10.50 -10.53 -8.84
CA ALA A 30 -9.91 -10.81 -10.14
C ALA A 30 -8.63 -10.00 -10.43
N LEU A 31 -8.13 -9.21 -9.47
CA LEU A 31 -6.87 -8.51 -9.64
C LEU A 31 -5.70 -9.51 -9.75
N PRO A 32 -4.71 -9.24 -10.61
CA PRO A 32 -3.49 -10.03 -10.63
C PRO A 32 -2.71 -9.83 -9.32
N PHE A 33 -1.68 -10.64 -9.11
CA PHE A 33 -0.76 -10.44 -7.99
C PHE A 33 -0.11 -9.06 -8.04
N ALA A 34 0.28 -8.54 -6.87
CA ALA A 34 0.82 -7.19 -6.72
C ALA A 34 2.09 -6.93 -7.58
N GLU A 35 2.87 -7.97 -7.85
CA GLU A 35 4.09 -7.93 -8.68
C GLU A 35 3.81 -7.93 -10.19
N ASP A 36 2.57 -8.22 -10.61
CA ASP A 36 2.21 -8.20 -12.02
C ASP A 36 2.15 -6.76 -12.55
N LYS A 37 2.80 -6.51 -13.67
CA LYS A 37 2.81 -5.20 -14.35
C LYS A 37 1.42 -4.63 -14.66
N LYS A 38 0.39 -5.47 -14.70
CA LYS A 38 -1.00 -5.06 -14.96
C LYS A 38 -1.76 -4.73 -13.67
N PHE A 39 -1.17 -5.00 -12.50
CA PHE A 39 -1.84 -4.81 -11.23
C PHE A 39 -2.34 -3.37 -11.06
N HIS A 40 -1.43 -2.38 -11.07
CA HIS A 40 -1.79 -0.98 -10.86
C HIS A 40 -2.84 -0.50 -11.87
N LYS A 41 -2.65 -0.80 -13.16
CA LYS A 41 -3.60 -0.40 -14.19
C LYS A 41 -5.02 -0.92 -13.93
N ARG A 42 -5.16 -2.13 -13.38
CA ARG A 42 -6.47 -2.72 -13.05
C ARG A 42 -7.00 -2.20 -11.72
N ALA A 43 -6.14 -2.07 -10.72
CA ALA A 43 -6.50 -1.51 -9.42
C ALA A 43 -6.98 -0.06 -9.54
N ASP A 44 -6.32 0.76 -10.35
CA ASP A 44 -6.69 2.16 -10.57
C ASP A 44 -8.11 2.31 -11.16
N VAL A 45 -8.52 1.41 -12.05
CA VAL A 45 -9.89 1.40 -12.59
C VAL A 45 -10.92 1.16 -11.48
N VAL A 46 -10.64 0.21 -10.59
CA VAL A 46 -11.54 -0.09 -9.46
C VAL A 46 -11.53 1.04 -8.44
N LEU A 47 -10.37 1.59 -8.13
CA LEU A 47 -10.21 2.74 -7.23
C LEU A 47 -10.98 3.96 -7.74
N ASP A 48 -10.90 4.27 -9.03
CA ASP A 48 -11.65 5.37 -9.65
C ASP A 48 -13.16 5.16 -9.51
N GLY A 49 -13.64 3.94 -9.75
CA GLY A 49 -15.05 3.60 -9.58
C GLY A 49 -15.52 3.71 -8.13
N LEU A 50 -14.75 3.19 -7.18
CA LEU A 50 -15.05 3.29 -5.74
C LEU A 50 -15.02 4.75 -5.27
N ARG A 51 -14.11 5.58 -5.77
CA ARG A 51 -14.04 7.01 -5.45
C ARG A 51 -15.29 7.73 -5.92
N LYS A 52 -15.75 7.50 -7.15
CA LYS A 52 -16.99 8.07 -7.70
C LYS A 52 -18.21 7.65 -6.87
N LEU A 53 -18.30 6.37 -6.51
CA LEU A 53 -19.37 5.86 -5.67
C LEU A 53 -19.33 6.49 -4.27
N ARG A 54 -18.14 6.64 -3.67
CA ARG A 54 -17.95 7.32 -2.39
C ARG A 54 -18.43 8.77 -2.43
N THR A 55 -18.12 9.52 -3.50
CA THR A 55 -18.58 10.89 -3.69
C THR A 55 -20.10 10.95 -3.78
N ALA A 56 -20.70 10.14 -4.63
CA ALA A 56 -22.16 10.11 -4.80
C ALA A 56 -22.91 9.77 -3.50
N LEU A 57 -22.41 8.79 -2.74
CA LEU A 57 -22.97 8.44 -1.43
C LEU A 57 -22.73 9.53 -0.38
N GLY A 58 -21.59 10.24 -0.44
CA GLY A 58 -21.30 11.39 0.41
C GLY A 58 -22.26 12.53 0.19
N ASP A 59 -22.56 12.84 -1.07
CA ASP A 59 -23.55 13.86 -1.44
C ASP A 59 -24.94 13.46 -0.96
N ALA A 60 -25.32 12.20 -1.14
CA ALA A 60 -26.60 11.67 -0.65
C ALA A 60 -26.69 11.70 0.89
N ALA A 61 -25.60 11.39 1.60
CA ALA A 61 -25.55 11.45 3.05
C ALA A 61 -25.56 12.89 3.61
N SER A 62 -25.10 13.85 2.82
CA SER A 62 -25.09 15.28 3.17
C SER A 62 -26.42 15.98 2.83
N SER A 63 -27.39 15.28 2.25
CA SER A 63 -28.71 15.82 1.94
C SER A 63 -29.48 16.19 3.22
N ASN A 64 -30.55 16.99 3.08
CA ASN A 64 -31.35 17.45 4.21
C ASN A 64 -32.03 16.33 5.04
N ARG A 65 -32.04 15.10 4.53
CA ARG A 65 -32.59 13.91 5.22
C ARG A 65 -31.74 12.69 4.92
N PRO A 66 -30.54 12.57 5.53
CA PRO A 66 -29.68 11.41 5.31
C PRO A 66 -30.38 10.15 5.82
N SER A 67 -30.39 9.12 5.01
CA SER A 67 -30.85 7.79 5.43
C SER A 67 -29.72 7.05 6.18
N PRO A 68 -29.97 6.42 7.34
CA PRO A 68 -28.98 5.58 8.00
C PRO A 68 -28.37 4.51 7.08
N ALA A 69 -29.18 3.95 6.17
CA ALA A 69 -28.70 2.96 5.21
C ALA A 69 -27.66 3.55 4.24
N VAL A 70 -27.83 4.77 3.77
CA VAL A 70 -26.84 5.47 2.91
C VAL A 70 -25.53 5.69 3.68
N ILE A 71 -25.59 6.02 4.97
CA ILE A 71 -24.37 6.17 5.81
C ILE A 71 -23.63 4.85 5.96
N VAL A 72 -24.36 3.75 6.14
CA VAL A 72 -23.76 2.40 6.22
C VAL A 72 -23.08 2.04 4.90
N GLU A 73 -23.74 2.28 3.77
CA GLU A 73 -23.15 2.02 2.46
C GLU A 73 -21.90 2.90 2.20
N LEU A 74 -21.96 4.17 2.55
CA LEU A 74 -20.80 5.05 2.46
C LEU A 74 -19.61 4.52 3.29
N SER A 75 -19.88 4.01 4.48
CA SER A 75 -18.86 3.38 5.32
C SER A 75 -18.27 2.11 4.68
N ASN A 76 -19.12 1.28 4.05
CA ASN A 76 -18.70 0.08 3.35
C ASN A 76 -17.80 0.41 2.14
N VAL A 77 -18.18 1.42 1.35
CA VAL A 77 -17.40 1.87 0.19
C VAL A 77 -16.05 2.45 0.63
N ARG A 78 -16.02 3.29 1.68
CA ARG A 78 -14.78 3.85 2.23
C ARG A 78 -13.81 2.75 2.63
N ARG A 79 -14.26 1.79 3.43
CA ARG A 79 -13.42 0.66 3.87
C ARG A 79 -12.88 -0.14 2.70
N ARG A 80 -13.68 -0.38 1.66
CA ARG A 80 -13.24 -1.12 0.48
C ARG A 80 -12.19 -0.33 -0.31
N TYR A 81 -12.39 0.97 -0.42
CA TYR A 81 -11.44 1.89 -1.05
C TYR A 81 -10.11 1.93 -0.28
N ASP A 82 -10.17 2.09 1.04
CA ASP A 82 -8.99 2.15 1.91
C ASP A 82 -8.16 0.87 1.82
N ASN A 83 -8.81 -0.31 1.92
CA ASN A 83 -8.13 -1.60 1.79
C ASN A 83 -7.43 -1.77 0.43
N LEU A 84 -8.08 -1.36 -0.67
CA LEU A 84 -7.47 -1.45 -2.00
C LEU A 84 -6.33 -0.44 -2.16
N MET A 85 -6.44 0.76 -1.59
CA MET A 85 -5.36 1.76 -1.58
C MET A 85 -4.15 1.26 -0.79
N GLU A 86 -4.36 0.64 0.38
CA GLU A 86 -3.28 0.01 1.17
C GLU A 86 -2.56 -1.07 0.35
N HIS A 87 -3.33 -1.95 -0.29
CA HIS A 87 -2.75 -2.99 -1.14
C HIS A 87 -1.98 -2.41 -2.33
N ALA A 88 -2.51 -1.36 -2.97
CA ALA A 88 -1.85 -0.70 -4.08
C ALA A 88 -0.60 0.09 -3.65
N ALA A 89 -0.63 0.75 -2.49
CA ALA A 89 0.51 1.50 -1.98
C ALA A 89 1.68 0.59 -1.57
N ALA A 90 1.40 -0.62 -1.09
CA ALA A 90 2.40 -1.62 -0.74
C ALA A 90 2.99 -2.35 -1.95
N ALA A 91 2.31 -2.33 -3.10
CA ALA A 91 2.74 -3.01 -4.32
C ALA A 91 3.92 -2.32 -5.00
N PRO A 92 4.84 -3.07 -5.65
CA PRO A 92 5.92 -2.49 -6.44
C PRO A 92 5.39 -1.55 -7.53
N GLY A 93 5.95 -0.35 -7.63
CA GLY A 93 5.52 0.65 -8.62
C GLY A 93 4.32 1.50 -8.20
N SER A 94 3.96 1.50 -6.91
CA SER A 94 2.94 2.38 -6.34
C SER A 94 3.22 3.86 -6.62
N SER A 95 2.15 4.62 -6.88
CA SER A 95 2.26 6.06 -7.11
C SER A 95 2.49 6.82 -5.80
N LEU A 96 3.09 8.03 -5.89
CA LEU A 96 3.21 8.91 -4.72
C LEU A 96 1.85 9.29 -4.12
N GLY A 97 0.80 9.38 -4.95
CA GLY A 97 -0.56 9.62 -4.48
C GLY A 97 -1.09 8.47 -3.63
N GLN A 98 -0.89 7.22 -4.05
CA GLN A 98 -1.28 6.04 -3.28
C GLN A 98 -0.52 5.96 -1.94
N GLN A 99 0.81 6.17 -1.98
CA GLN A 99 1.65 6.18 -0.79
C GLN A 99 1.25 7.29 0.19
N LEU A 100 1.02 8.51 -0.30
CA LEU A 100 0.61 9.66 0.51
C LEU A 100 -0.76 9.42 1.16
N TYR A 101 -1.72 8.89 0.39
CA TYR A 101 -3.05 8.54 0.91
C TYR A 101 -2.95 7.64 2.13
N VAL A 102 -2.28 6.49 1.97
CA VAL A 102 -2.19 5.49 3.03
C VAL A 102 -1.47 6.04 4.25
N THR A 103 -0.33 6.71 4.03
CA THR A 103 0.47 7.28 5.11
C THR A 103 -0.32 8.33 5.92
N ARG A 104 -1.04 9.25 5.25
CA ARG A 104 -1.83 10.25 5.95
C ARG A 104 -3.06 9.67 6.69
N VAL A 105 -3.72 8.67 6.08
CA VAL A 105 -4.87 8.00 6.72
C VAL A 105 -4.43 7.27 7.98
N HIS A 106 -3.30 6.58 7.95
CA HIS A 106 -2.70 5.95 9.13
C HIS A 106 -2.30 6.96 10.21
N ALA A 107 -1.75 8.10 9.79
CA ALA A 107 -1.46 9.23 10.70
C ALA A 107 -2.72 9.98 11.17
N LYS A 108 -3.91 9.63 10.67
CA LYS A 108 -5.22 10.28 10.95
C LYS A 108 -5.23 11.76 10.54
N LEU A 109 -4.53 12.09 9.47
CA LEU A 109 -4.46 13.43 8.90
C LEU A 109 -5.39 13.55 7.69
N SER A 110 -6.04 14.70 7.56
CA SER A 110 -6.77 15.08 6.36
C SER A 110 -5.81 15.46 5.22
N ALA A 111 -6.32 15.47 3.99
CA ALA A 111 -5.57 15.96 2.83
C ALA A 111 -5.10 17.42 3.01
N GLU A 112 -5.97 18.26 3.59
CA GLU A 112 -5.67 19.67 3.86
C GLU A 112 -4.56 19.85 4.91
N GLU A 113 -4.58 19.09 6.01
CA GLU A 113 -3.55 19.13 7.04
C GLU A 113 -2.19 18.73 6.48
N VAL A 114 -2.15 17.68 5.66
CA VAL A 114 -0.91 17.24 5.00
C VAL A 114 -0.43 18.29 3.99
N ALA A 115 -1.32 18.84 3.17
CA ALA A 115 -0.94 19.88 2.22
C ALA A 115 -0.34 21.10 2.93
N ASN A 116 -0.99 21.58 4.00
CA ASN A 116 -0.52 22.72 4.79
C ASN A 116 0.83 22.41 5.48
N GLY A 117 0.97 21.23 6.08
CA GLY A 117 2.20 20.81 6.75
C GLY A 117 3.38 20.65 5.80
N ALA A 118 3.14 20.21 4.57
CA ALA A 118 4.16 20.01 3.54
C ALA A 118 4.44 21.27 2.68
N GLY A 119 3.69 22.37 2.88
CA GLY A 119 3.77 23.56 2.02
C GLY A 119 3.39 23.26 0.57
N LEU A 120 2.34 22.46 0.39
CA LEU A 120 1.76 22.08 -0.90
C LEU A 120 0.44 22.81 -1.12
N PRO A 121 -0.02 22.97 -2.38
CA PRO A 121 -1.38 23.41 -2.66
C PRO A 121 -2.41 22.49 -2.00
N THR A 122 -3.45 23.06 -1.39
CA THR A 122 -4.45 22.30 -0.60
C THR A 122 -5.20 21.23 -1.41
N HIS A 123 -5.37 21.45 -2.73
CA HIS A 123 -6.04 20.52 -3.63
C HIS A 123 -5.12 19.37 -4.12
N LEU A 124 -3.80 19.53 -3.98
CA LEU A 124 -2.84 18.61 -4.58
C LEU A 124 -2.92 17.17 -4.06
N PRO A 125 -3.08 16.90 -2.73
CA PRO A 125 -3.23 15.53 -2.26
C PRO A 125 -4.41 14.81 -2.91
N ASP A 126 -5.58 15.46 -2.99
CA ASP A 126 -6.77 14.87 -3.61
C ASP A 126 -6.57 14.63 -5.11
N GLU A 127 -5.87 15.51 -5.80
CA GLU A 127 -5.52 15.38 -7.22
C GLU A 127 -4.59 14.18 -7.44
N LEU A 128 -3.57 14.02 -6.60
CA LEU A 128 -2.63 12.90 -6.66
C LEU A 128 -3.30 11.55 -6.33
N GLU A 129 -4.17 11.55 -5.34
CA GLU A 129 -4.97 10.38 -4.98
C GLU A 129 -5.95 10.00 -6.10
N ALA A 130 -6.31 10.97 -6.94
CA ALA A 130 -7.09 10.76 -8.15
C ALA A 130 -6.27 10.29 -9.37
N GLY A 131 -4.95 10.11 -9.21
CA GLY A 131 -4.05 9.66 -10.26
C GLY A 131 -3.30 10.80 -10.97
N GLY A 132 -3.32 12.02 -10.41
CA GLY A 132 -2.51 13.13 -10.89
C GLY A 132 -1.02 12.87 -10.73
N THR A 133 -0.21 13.64 -11.46
CA THR A 133 1.26 13.53 -11.42
C THR A 133 1.84 14.82 -10.83
N PRO A 134 2.64 14.73 -9.75
CA PRO A 134 3.29 15.90 -9.18
C PRO A 134 4.47 16.35 -10.07
N ASN A 135 4.82 17.63 -10.01
CA ASN A 135 6.11 18.09 -10.51
C ASN A 135 7.26 17.68 -9.55
N ASP A 136 8.50 17.91 -9.96
CA ASP A 136 9.68 17.46 -9.20
C ASP A 136 9.76 18.04 -7.79
N ASP A 137 9.47 19.33 -7.60
CA ASP A 137 9.45 19.98 -6.28
C ASP A 137 8.35 19.42 -5.38
N GLN A 138 7.16 19.21 -5.94
CA GLN A 138 6.04 18.59 -5.24
C GLN A 138 6.37 17.14 -4.87
N ALA A 139 6.97 16.39 -5.80
CA ALA A 139 7.36 15.00 -5.58
C ALA A 139 8.39 14.88 -4.44
N ALA A 140 9.37 15.80 -4.36
CA ALA A 140 10.32 15.83 -3.26
C ALA A 140 9.62 16.07 -1.92
N LYS A 141 8.81 17.11 -1.81
CA LYS A 141 8.04 17.42 -0.59
C LYS A 141 7.13 16.27 -0.14
N ILE A 142 6.50 15.59 -1.10
CA ILE A 142 5.63 14.43 -0.81
C ILE A 142 6.45 13.29 -0.23
N ARG A 143 7.61 12.95 -0.82
CA ARG A 143 8.49 11.90 -0.28
C ARG A 143 8.98 12.22 1.12
N ASP A 144 9.38 13.47 1.36
CA ASP A 144 9.81 13.94 2.69
C ASP A 144 8.67 13.82 3.70
N THR A 145 7.45 14.18 3.29
CA THR A 145 6.24 14.06 4.13
C THR A 145 5.92 12.60 4.45
N ILE A 146 5.95 11.71 3.45
CA ILE A 146 5.73 10.28 3.64
C ILE A 146 6.77 9.71 4.63
N ALA A 147 8.04 10.06 4.46
CA ALA A 147 9.12 9.64 5.35
C ALA A 147 8.92 10.17 6.78
N ALA A 148 8.57 11.45 6.94
CA ALA A 148 8.30 12.07 8.23
C ALA A 148 7.11 11.44 8.98
N LEU A 149 6.13 10.92 8.25
CA LEU A 149 4.97 10.23 8.81
C LEU A 149 5.20 8.73 9.07
N GLY A 150 6.41 8.23 8.85
CA GLY A 150 6.79 6.84 9.13
C GLY A 150 6.80 5.90 7.92
N GLY A 151 6.59 6.42 6.71
CA GLY A 151 6.57 5.62 5.49
C GLY A 151 5.24 4.90 5.25
N VAL A 152 5.20 4.08 4.20
CA VAL A 152 4.03 3.25 3.90
C VAL A 152 4.04 2.05 4.83
N PRO A 153 2.97 1.79 5.59
CA PRO A 153 2.89 0.64 6.49
C PRO A 153 3.12 -0.68 5.74
N GLY A 154 3.89 -1.59 6.36
CA GLY A 154 4.21 -2.89 5.79
C GLY A 154 5.35 -2.90 4.77
N THR A 155 5.97 -1.75 4.45
CA THR A 155 7.14 -1.67 3.57
C THR A 155 8.47 -1.51 4.34
N GLU A 156 8.44 -1.52 5.65
CA GLU A 156 9.61 -1.31 6.53
C GLU A 156 10.74 -2.31 6.23
N HIS A 157 10.40 -3.51 5.79
CA HIS A 157 11.36 -4.57 5.43
C HIS A 157 12.16 -4.27 4.15
N LEU A 158 11.66 -3.38 3.29
CA LEU A 158 12.30 -3.03 2.02
C LEU A 158 13.24 -1.81 2.13
N GLN A 159 13.25 -1.14 3.27
CA GLN A 159 14.02 0.10 3.50
C GLN A 159 15.32 -0.11 4.29
N HIS A 160 15.54 -1.30 4.85
CA HIS A 160 16.82 -1.65 5.45
C HIS A 160 17.55 -2.59 4.49
N PRO A 161 18.57 -2.11 3.76
CA PRO A 161 19.56 -3.02 3.19
C PRO A 161 20.20 -3.74 4.38
N GLU A 162 20.14 -5.06 4.37
CA GLU A 162 20.90 -5.89 5.30
C GLU A 162 22.36 -5.41 5.29
N PRO A 163 22.98 -5.15 6.45
CA PRO A 163 24.39 -4.85 6.46
C PRO A 163 25.10 -6.08 5.90
N ASP A 164 25.84 -5.90 4.81
CA ASP A 164 26.74 -6.89 4.25
C ASP A 164 27.62 -7.41 5.37
N HIS A 165 27.32 -8.59 5.87
CA HIS A 165 28.24 -9.38 6.66
C HIS A 165 29.34 -9.86 5.71
N HIS A 166 30.31 -9.01 5.47
CA HIS A 166 31.60 -9.44 5.04
C HIS A 166 32.17 -10.28 6.18
N ASP A 167 32.01 -11.60 6.04
CA ASP A 167 32.82 -12.55 6.77
C ASP A 167 34.29 -12.23 6.48
N ALA A 168 34.92 -11.56 7.43
CA ALA A 168 36.35 -11.47 7.50
C ALA A 168 36.85 -12.88 7.83
N GLU A 169 37.20 -13.62 6.81
CA GLU A 169 38.07 -14.80 6.97
C GLU A 169 39.40 -14.31 7.55
N GLU A 170 39.52 -14.41 8.88
CA GLU A 170 40.80 -14.34 9.55
C GLU A 170 41.63 -15.56 9.12
N HIS A 171 42.56 -15.33 8.22
CA HIS A 171 43.69 -16.21 8.00
C HIS A 171 44.48 -16.26 9.29
N HIS A 172 44.33 -17.34 10.04
CA HIS A 172 45.28 -17.77 11.05
C HIS A 172 46.42 -18.53 10.36
N ASP A 173 47.47 -17.79 10.06
CA ASP A 173 48.81 -18.34 9.87
C ASP A 173 49.26 -18.95 11.19
N HIS A 174 49.20 -20.29 11.30
CA HIS A 174 49.93 -21.05 12.28
C HIS A 174 51.20 -21.61 11.63
N ASP A 175 52.24 -20.81 11.76
CA ASP A 175 53.63 -21.25 11.71
C ASP A 175 53.92 -22.03 12.99
N ASP A 176 54.15 -23.32 12.90
CA ASP A 176 54.82 -24.08 13.94
C ASP A 176 55.76 -25.15 13.34
N SER A 177 56.99 -24.67 13.19
CA SER A 177 58.17 -25.49 13.05
C SER A 177 58.36 -26.32 14.29
N HIS A 178 58.27 -27.63 14.23
CA HIS A 178 59.08 -28.47 15.13
C HIS A 178 59.50 -29.79 14.49
N VAL A 179 60.78 -29.88 14.43
CA VAL A 179 61.68 -30.93 14.02
C VAL A 179 61.69 -32.11 15.02
N ASN A 180 62.05 -33.28 14.51
CA ASN A 180 62.66 -34.50 15.13
C ASN A 180 61.64 -35.63 15.24
N GLY A 181 61.90 -36.76 14.70
CA GLY A 181 63.12 -37.59 14.70
C GLY A 181 62.71 -39.01 15.00
N HIS A 182 63.33 -39.91 14.33
CA HIS A 182 63.54 -41.34 14.66
C HIS A 182 62.45 -42.37 14.35
N GLU A 183 62.89 -43.15 13.43
CA GLU A 183 63.36 -44.61 13.47
C GLU A 183 62.18 -45.57 13.44
N GLU A 184 62.24 -46.28 12.32
CA GLU A 184 62.60 -47.66 12.09
C GLU A 184 61.60 -48.75 12.55
N HIS A 185 61.38 -49.61 11.67
CA HIS A 185 61.36 -51.06 11.64
C HIS A 185 60.03 -51.68 11.18
N PHE A 186 60.05 -52.26 10.05
CA PHE A 186 60.32 -53.65 9.71
C PHE A 186 59.05 -54.54 9.60
N VAL A 187 59.02 -55.15 8.43
CA VAL A 187 58.60 -56.53 8.00
C VAL A 187 57.08 -56.87 8.01
N GLU A 188 56.77 -57.29 6.85
CA GLU A 188 56.37 -58.59 6.28
C GLU A 188 54.97 -59.07 6.64
N GLU A 189 54.26 -59.42 5.69
CA GLU A 189 54.11 -60.55 4.80
C GLU A 189 52.77 -61.27 4.96
N HIS A 190 52.32 -61.79 3.87
CA HIS A 190 51.41 -62.92 3.61
C HIS A 190 49.91 -62.63 3.54
N ALA A 191 49.40 -62.58 2.35
CA ALA A 191 48.87 -63.78 1.62
C ALA A 191 47.50 -64.28 2.13
N GLY A 192 46.58 -64.31 1.20
CA GLY A 192 45.29 -64.94 1.30
C GLY A 192 44.34 -64.46 0.25
#